data_cfe65ebd0c69848307c95d1c1f3f8c8a
#
_entry.id   cfe65ebd0c69848307c95d1c1f3f8c8a
#
_cell.length_a   1.000
_cell.length_b   1.000
_cell.length_c   1.000
_cell.angle_alpha   90.00
_cell.angle_beta   90.00
_cell.angle_gamma   90.00
#
_symmetry.space_group_name_H-M   'P 1'
#
loop_
_entity.id
_entity.type
_entity.pdbx_description
1 polymer ?
#
loop_
_entity_poly.entity_id
_entity_poly.type
_entity_poly.pdbx_seq_one_letter_code
_entity_poly.pdbx_strand_id
1 'polypeptide(L)'
;MQHDTPAHETLWDLIKDIRFGMFTLRNAAGMLHAHPLTTQNQSVDEGATLYFFVPRDGEIVRAIAQDAQVSVSYADPGDDSYVSVSGEARVDENQAKKDELFSPMAKAWFPAGPTDPNLALLAVRLHHAEYWDVDDSKMVQLFKMAKAA
;
A
#
# COMPACT_ATOMS: atom_id res chain seq x y z
N MET A 1 -21.70 23.20 -7.36
CA MET A 1 -21.18 22.14 -8.19
C MET A 1 -20.05 21.39 -7.51
N GLN A 2 -20.13 20.10 -7.57
CA GLN A 2 -19.10 19.23 -7.05
C GLN A 2 -17.82 19.36 -7.87
N HIS A 3 -16.74 19.74 -7.25
CA HIS A 3 -15.46 19.63 -7.90
C HIS A 3 -14.94 18.24 -7.71
N ASP A 4 -14.55 17.65 -8.79
CA ASP A 4 -14.03 16.30 -8.74
C ASP A 4 -12.60 16.35 -8.24
N THR A 5 -12.44 16.04 -6.96
CA THR A 5 -11.11 15.79 -6.44
C THR A 5 -10.55 14.57 -7.16
N PRO A 6 -9.31 14.64 -7.67
CA PRO A 6 -8.71 13.46 -8.30
C PRO A 6 -8.77 12.25 -7.38
N ALA A 7 -9.06 11.09 -7.96
CA ALA A 7 -9.25 9.86 -7.19
C ALA A 7 -8.06 9.52 -6.30
N HIS A 8 -6.84 9.75 -6.79
CA HIS A 8 -5.63 9.46 -6.01
C HIS A 8 -5.51 10.37 -4.78
N GLU A 9 -5.99 11.61 -4.87
CA GLU A 9 -5.99 12.51 -3.72
C GLU A 9 -7.05 12.10 -2.70
N THR A 10 -8.21 11.68 -3.17
CA THR A 10 -9.25 11.14 -2.29
C THR A 10 -8.76 9.90 -1.56
N LEU A 11 -8.09 9.01 -2.28
CA LEU A 11 -7.50 7.82 -1.68
C LEU A 11 -6.52 8.20 -0.56
N TRP A 12 -5.61 9.14 -0.85
CA TRP A 12 -4.63 9.56 0.14
C TRP A 12 -5.29 10.16 1.38
N ASP A 13 -6.30 11.02 1.18
CA ASP A 13 -7.03 11.62 2.31
C ASP A 13 -7.68 10.57 3.19
N LEU A 14 -8.15 9.47 2.61
CA LEU A 14 -8.80 8.39 3.35
C LEU A 14 -7.81 7.55 4.16
N ILE A 15 -6.59 7.35 3.67
CA ILE A 15 -5.65 6.39 4.29
C ILE A 15 -4.49 7.03 5.05
N LYS A 16 -4.21 8.31 4.83
CA LYS A 16 -2.98 8.96 5.35
C LYS A 16 -2.82 8.90 6.86
N ASP A 17 -3.92 8.88 7.59
CA ASP A 17 -3.89 8.85 9.05
C ASP A 17 -4.11 7.46 9.63
N ILE A 18 -4.24 6.44 8.78
CA ILE A 18 -4.38 5.06 9.22
C ILE A 18 -2.99 4.44 9.28
N ARG A 19 -2.56 4.10 10.49
CA ARG A 19 -1.20 3.64 10.73
C ARG A 19 -0.86 2.33 10.02
N PHE A 20 -1.78 1.38 10.03
CA PHE A 20 -1.54 0.05 9.46
C PHE A 20 -2.56 -0.29 8.41
N GLY A 21 -2.07 -0.65 7.22
CA GLY A 21 -2.88 -1.33 6.23
C GLY A 21 -2.64 -2.82 6.34
N MET A 22 -3.68 -3.61 6.14
CA MET A 22 -3.54 -5.07 6.13
C MET A 22 -3.19 -5.50 4.72
N PHE A 23 -1.90 -5.78 4.53
CA PHE A 23 -1.33 -6.19 3.26
C PHE A 23 -1.52 -7.69 3.08
N THR A 24 -2.32 -8.08 2.10
CA THR A 24 -2.67 -9.48 1.88
C THR A 24 -2.01 -9.98 0.61
N LEU A 25 -1.34 -11.11 0.74
CA LEU A 25 -0.66 -11.79 -0.35
C LEU A 25 -1.05 -13.27 -0.38
N ARG A 26 -0.67 -13.95 -1.46
CA ARG A 26 -0.77 -15.41 -1.53
C ARG A 26 0.62 -15.98 -1.27
N ASN A 27 0.75 -16.79 -0.22
CA ASN A 27 2.04 -17.34 0.15
C ASN A 27 2.39 -18.61 -0.64
N ALA A 28 3.56 -19.18 -0.37
CA ALA A 28 4.04 -20.37 -1.09
C ALA A 28 3.10 -21.59 -0.93
N ALA A 29 2.36 -21.64 0.18
CA ALA A 29 1.37 -22.70 0.40
C ALA A 29 0.04 -22.45 -0.32
N GLY A 30 -0.08 -21.33 -1.06
CA GLY A 30 -1.30 -20.97 -1.76
C GLY A 30 -2.35 -20.32 -0.89
N MET A 31 -2.01 -19.98 0.36
CA MET A 31 -2.95 -19.34 1.28
C MET A 31 -2.86 -17.82 1.19
N LEU A 32 -3.99 -17.17 1.38
CA LEU A 32 -4.02 -15.72 1.56
C LEU A 32 -3.57 -15.40 2.98
N HIS A 33 -2.60 -14.52 3.09
CA HIS A 33 -1.99 -14.16 4.37
C HIS A 33 -1.85 -12.66 4.46
N ALA A 34 -2.29 -12.06 5.57
CA ALA A 34 -2.29 -10.62 5.76
C ALA A 34 -1.21 -10.21 6.74
N HIS A 35 -0.49 -9.15 6.42
CA HIS A 35 0.54 -8.54 7.26
C HIS A 35 0.18 -7.08 7.53
N PRO A 36 0.24 -6.61 8.77
CA PRO A 36 0.06 -5.18 9.02
C PRO A 36 1.32 -4.42 8.59
N LEU A 37 1.16 -3.49 7.67
CA LEU A 37 2.26 -2.67 7.17
C LEU A 37 1.86 -1.19 7.24
N THR A 38 2.84 -0.33 7.48
CA THR A 38 2.64 1.12 7.45
C THR A 38 2.95 1.64 6.06
N THR A 39 2.00 2.37 5.49
CA THR A 39 2.20 3.05 4.21
C THR A 39 3.20 4.18 4.39
N GLN A 40 4.25 4.20 3.58
CA GLN A 40 5.34 5.15 3.71
C GLN A 40 5.18 6.40 2.85
N ASN A 41 4.16 6.45 2.03
CA ASN A 41 3.91 7.58 1.13
C ASN A 41 3.78 8.90 1.89
N GLN A 42 4.23 9.97 1.24
CA GLN A 42 3.96 11.34 1.68
C GLN A 42 2.76 11.91 0.93
N SER A 43 2.45 11.33 -0.22
CA SER A 43 1.28 11.61 -1.02
C SER A 43 1.06 10.47 -2.00
N VAL A 44 -0.07 10.45 -2.67
CA VAL A 44 -0.34 9.50 -3.77
C VAL A 44 -0.58 10.31 -5.03
N ASP A 45 0.21 10.03 -6.06
CA ASP A 45 0.10 10.72 -7.34
C ASP A 45 -0.80 9.93 -8.32
N GLU A 46 -0.92 10.43 -9.55
CA GLU A 46 -1.75 9.80 -10.58
C GLU A 46 -1.31 8.38 -10.91
N GLY A 47 -0.04 8.07 -10.68
CA GLY A 47 0.48 6.71 -10.87
C GLY A 47 -0.05 5.72 -9.86
N ALA A 48 -0.61 6.23 -8.76
CA ALA A 48 -1.26 5.44 -7.72
C ALA A 48 -0.39 4.27 -7.23
N THR A 49 0.82 4.61 -6.77
CA THR A 49 1.72 3.62 -6.20
C THR A 49 1.82 3.82 -4.68
N LEU A 50 1.61 2.75 -3.93
CA LEU A 50 1.82 2.75 -2.49
C LEU A 50 3.17 2.12 -2.17
N TYR A 51 3.83 2.64 -1.15
CA TYR A 51 5.17 2.20 -0.75
C TYR A 51 5.18 1.69 0.67
N PHE A 52 5.91 0.61 0.88
CA PHE A 52 6.08 0.00 2.19
C PHE A 52 7.53 -0.42 2.38
N PHE A 53 8.01 -0.42 3.62
CA PHE A 53 9.31 -1.02 3.94
C PHE A 53 9.09 -2.40 4.53
N VAL A 54 9.80 -3.38 3.99
CA VAL A 54 9.71 -4.76 4.44
C VAL A 54 11.10 -5.38 4.54
N PRO A 55 11.28 -6.41 5.38
CA PRO A 55 12.54 -7.14 5.40
C PRO A 55 12.80 -7.83 4.06
N ARG A 56 14.00 -7.65 3.52
CA ARG A 56 14.38 -8.24 2.24
C ARG A 56 14.35 -9.78 2.26
N ASP A 57 14.68 -10.35 3.41
CA ASP A 57 14.70 -11.80 3.58
C ASP A 57 13.38 -12.37 4.09
N GLY A 58 12.31 -11.55 4.13
CA GLY A 58 11.03 -11.97 4.68
C GLY A 58 10.11 -12.68 3.71
N GLU A 59 8.99 -13.14 4.23
CA GLU A 59 7.97 -13.85 3.45
C GLU A 59 7.40 -13.01 2.31
N ILE A 60 7.20 -11.71 2.57
CA ILE A 60 6.56 -10.84 1.59
C ILE A 60 7.34 -10.79 0.29
N VAL A 61 8.66 -10.57 0.39
CA VAL A 61 9.50 -10.49 -0.81
C VAL A 61 9.49 -11.80 -1.58
N ARG A 62 9.55 -12.93 -0.86
CA ARG A 62 9.51 -14.25 -1.51
C ARG A 62 8.16 -14.51 -2.18
N ALA A 63 7.08 -14.15 -1.50
CA ALA A 63 5.72 -14.40 -2.01
C ALA A 63 5.41 -13.58 -3.26
N ILE A 64 5.76 -12.30 -3.28
CA ILE A 64 5.46 -11.45 -4.44
C ILE A 64 6.30 -11.81 -5.66
N ALA A 65 7.44 -12.46 -5.47
CA ALA A 65 8.23 -12.96 -6.60
C ALA A 65 7.51 -14.09 -7.33
N GLN A 66 6.63 -14.83 -6.65
CA GLN A 66 5.84 -15.91 -7.23
C GLN A 66 4.49 -15.42 -7.73
N ASP A 67 3.86 -14.52 -6.99
CA ASP A 67 2.56 -13.95 -7.34
C ASP A 67 2.53 -12.50 -6.87
N ALA A 68 2.57 -11.58 -7.81
CA ALA A 68 2.66 -10.16 -7.52
C ALA A 68 1.33 -9.53 -7.11
N GLN A 69 0.21 -10.26 -7.25
CA GLN A 69 -1.10 -9.71 -6.92
C GLN A 69 -1.28 -9.60 -5.41
N VAL A 70 -1.62 -8.40 -4.96
CA VAL A 70 -1.80 -8.10 -3.53
C VAL A 70 -3.01 -7.21 -3.32
N SER A 71 -3.48 -7.19 -2.08
CA SER A 71 -4.55 -6.30 -1.65
C SER A 71 -4.12 -5.63 -0.35
N VAL A 72 -4.51 -4.37 -0.17
CA VAL A 72 -4.30 -3.69 1.11
C VAL A 72 -5.63 -3.15 1.58
N SER A 73 -5.99 -3.49 2.81
CA SER A 73 -7.24 -3.04 3.43
C SER A 73 -6.91 -2.09 4.57
N TYR A 74 -7.63 -0.98 4.62
CA TYR A 74 -7.48 0.02 5.67
C TYR A 74 -8.80 0.18 6.40
N ALA A 75 -8.74 0.29 7.71
CA ALA A 75 -9.95 0.48 8.52
C ALA A 75 -9.68 1.48 9.63
N ASP A 76 -10.54 2.46 9.74
CA ASP A 76 -10.56 3.39 10.84
C ASP A 76 -12.01 3.52 11.33
N PRO A 77 -12.42 2.64 12.25
CA PRO A 77 -13.81 2.65 12.75
C PRO A 77 -14.22 3.96 13.41
N GLY A 78 -13.26 4.70 14.00
CA GLY A 78 -13.55 5.98 14.63
C GLY A 78 -14.05 7.03 13.65
N ASP A 79 -13.57 6.96 12.41
CA ASP A 79 -13.96 7.87 11.34
C ASP A 79 -14.84 7.18 10.30
N ASP A 80 -15.31 5.97 10.57
CA ASP A 80 -16.10 5.17 9.63
C ASP A 80 -15.44 5.07 8.26
N SER A 81 -14.11 4.97 8.26
CA SER A 81 -13.32 4.91 7.03
C SER A 81 -12.84 3.48 6.78
N TYR A 82 -13.25 2.93 5.65
CA TYR A 82 -12.88 1.58 5.24
C TYR A 82 -12.52 1.60 3.77
N VAL A 83 -11.27 1.22 3.46
CA VAL A 83 -10.73 1.33 2.11
C VAL A 83 -10.12 -0.01 1.70
N SER A 84 -10.37 -0.41 0.46
CA SER A 84 -9.76 -1.60 -0.11
C SER A 84 -9.07 -1.24 -1.42
N VAL A 85 -7.80 -1.59 -1.52
CA VAL A 85 -7.05 -1.38 -2.77
C VAL A 85 -6.43 -2.69 -3.20
N SER A 86 -6.22 -2.84 -4.50
CA SER A 86 -5.56 -4.00 -5.08
C SER A 86 -4.56 -3.56 -6.12
N GLY A 87 -3.48 -4.30 -6.25
CA GLY A 87 -2.46 -3.96 -7.22
C GLY A 87 -1.41 -5.04 -7.36
N GLU A 88 -0.33 -4.67 -8.04
CA GLU A 88 0.82 -5.54 -8.23
C GLU A 88 2.01 -4.99 -7.46
N ALA A 89 2.62 -5.86 -6.67
CA ALA A 89 3.75 -5.51 -5.82
C ALA A 89 5.07 -5.91 -6.47
N ARG A 90 6.07 -5.06 -6.28
CA ARG A 90 7.44 -5.35 -6.69
C ARG A 90 8.40 -4.72 -5.71
N VAL A 91 9.62 -5.24 -5.67
CA VAL A 91 10.70 -4.59 -4.93
C VAL A 91 11.29 -3.49 -5.82
N ASP A 92 11.33 -2.28 -5.30
CA ASP A 92 11.91 -1.13 -6.00
C ASP A 92 13.30 -0.88 -5.43
N GLU A 93 14.31 -0.94 -6.27
CA GLU A 93 15.69 -0.76 -5.83
C GLU A 93 16.17 0.70 -5.87
N ASN A 94 15.25 1.63 -6.05
CA ASN A 94 15.58 3.06 -6.13
C ASN A 94 16.01 3.60 -4.76
N GLN A 95 17.33 3.81 -4.59
CA GLN A 95 17.87 4.29 -3.33
C GLN A 95 17.39 5.71 -2.99
N ALA A 96 17.24 6.56 -4.00
CA ALA A 96 16.74 7.92 -3.78
C ALA A 96 15.32 7.91 -3.20
N LYS A 97 14.48 6.99 -3.65
CA LYS A 97 13.12 6.84 -3.11
C LYS A 97 13.16 6.31 -1.68
N LYS A 98 14.05 5.37 -1.38
CA LYS A 98 14.24 4.90 0.00
C LYS A 98 14.65 6.04 0.92
N ASP A 99 15.60 6.86 0.47
CA ASP A 99 16.08 8.00 1.24
C ASP A 99 14.95 9.00 1.50
N GLU A 100 14.15 9.27 0.48
CA GLU A 100 13.03 10.21 0.57
C GLU A 100 11.99 9.76 1.59
N LEU A 101 11.65 8.47 1.58
CA LEU A 101 10.54 7.93 2.38
C LEU A 101 10.97 7.46 3.77
N PHE A 102 12.26 7.30 4.02
CA PHE A 102 12.73 6.79 5.30
C PHE A 102 12.40 7.77 6.43
N SER A 103 11.81 7.24 7.50
CA SER A 103 11.39 8.04 8.65
C SER A 103 12.07 7.54 9.92
N PRO A 104 12.10 8.35 11.00
CA PRO A 104 12.63 7.89 12.29
C PRO A 104 11.96 6.61 12.80
N MET A 105 10.68 6.42 12.49
CA MET A 105 9.94 5.23 12.92
C MET A 105 10.48 3.97 12.24
N ALA A 106 10.89 4.08 10.98
CA ALA A 106 11.47 2.95 10.24
C ALA A 106 12.81 2.51 10.83
N LYS A 107 13.52 3.39 11.50
CA LYS A 107 14.83 3.10 12.07
C LYS A 107 14.78 2.00 13.15
N ALA A 108 13.65 1.85 13.82
CA ALA A 108 13.48 0.79 14.81
C ALA A 108 13.60 -0.61 14.18
N TRP A 109 13.19 -0.75 12.94
CA TRP A 109 13.21 -2.01 12.21
C TRP A 109 14.44 -2.15 11.31
N PHE A 110 15.01 -1.02 10.89
CA PHE A 110 16.15 -0.96 9.98
C PHE A 110 17.19 -0.02 10.55
N PRO A 111 17.96 -0.48 11.57
CA PRO A 111 18.84 0.41 12.34
C PRO A 111 19.97 1.05 11.51
N ALA A 112 20.36 0.44 10.40
CA ALA A 112 21.39 1.02 9.54
C ALA A 112 20.85 2.14 8.64
N GLY A 113 19.54 2.43 8.72
CA GLY A 113 18.94 3.53 7.99
C GLY A 113 18.51 3.12 6.58
N PRO A 114 18.34 4.12 5.68
CA PRO A 114 17.83 3.83 4.33
C PRO A 114 18.77 3.00 3.45
N THR A 115 20.01 2.81 3.88
CA THR A 115 20.97 1.94 3.18
C THR A 115 21.10 0.58 3.84
N ASP A 116 20.23 0.26 4.83
CA ASP A 116 20.25 -1.04 5.49
C ASP A 116 20.09 -2.15 4.45
N PRO A 117 21.02 -3.13 4.41
CA PRO A 117 20.93 -4.17 3.39
C PRO A 117 19.70 -5.06 3.50
N ASN A 118 19.04 -5.09 4.67
CA ASN A 118 17.80 -5.84 4.84
C ASN A 118 16.56 -5.02 4.54
N LEU A 119 16.70 -3.74 4.21
CA LEU A 119 15.57 -2.89 3.86
C LEU A 119 15.20 -3.08 2.39
N ALA A 120 14.00 -3.58 2.14
CA ALA A 120 13.44 -3.62 0.81
C ALA A 120 12.31 -2.60 0.71
N LEU A 121 12.32 -1.80 -0.34
CA LEU A 121 11.22 -0.91 -0.65
C LEU A 121 10.24 -1.67 -1.53
N LEU A 122 9.03 -1.81 -1.02
CA LEU A 122 7.95 -2.49 -1.72
C LEU A 122 7.09 -1.43 -2.40
N ALA A 123 6.93 -1.53 -3.71
CA ALA A 123 6.08 -0.64 -4.49
C ALA A 123 4.87 -1.42 -4.96
N VAL A 124 3.67 -0.93 -4.65
CA VAL A 124 2.42 -1.55 -5.07
C VAL A 124 1.73 -0.59 -6.03
N ARG A 125 1.72 -0.94 -7.31
CA ARG A 125 0.99 -0.16 -8.31
C ARG A 125 -0.47 -0.59 -8.28
N LEU A 126 -1.33 0.33 -7.91
CA LEU A 126 -2.75 0.05 -7.74
C LEU A 126 -3.46 0.01 -9.08
N HIS A 127 -4.34 -0.97 -9.25
CA HIS A 127 -5.25 -1.02 -10.39
C HIS A 127 -6.72 -0.99 -9.97
N HIS A 128 -6.98 -0.98 -8.65
CA HIS A 128 -8.33 -0.87 -8.14
C HIS A 128 -8.28 -0.22 -6.75
N ALA A 129 -9.21 0.69 -6.49
CA ALA A 129 -9.39 1.27 -5.17
C ALA A 129 -10.87 1.61 -4.96
N GLU A 130 -11.36 1.28 -3.78
CA GLU A 130 -12.72 1.60 -3.40
C GLU A 130 -12.80 1.87 -1.89
N TYR A 131 -13.82 2.58 -1.48
CA TYR A 131 -14.05 2.84 -0.06
C TYR A 131 -15.51 2.58 0.29
N TRP A 132 -15.75 2.28 1.58
CA TRP A 132 -17.10 2.06 2.07
C TRP A 132 -17.76 3.40 2.41
N ASP A 133 -18.90 3.67 1.77
CA ASP A 133 -19.72 4.84 2.08
C ASP A 133 -20.78 4.39 3.08
N VAL A 134 -20.59 4.75 4.35
CA VAL A 134 -21.48 4.30 5.42
C VAL A 134 -22.90 4.88 5.27
N ASP A 135 -23.00 6.10 4.75
CA ASP A 135 -24.30 6.76 4.58
C ASP A 135 -25.18 6.02 3.58
N ASP A 136 -24.58 5.57 2.48
CA ASP A 136 -25.28 4.83 1.44
C ASP A 136 -25.16 3.32 1.56
N SER A 137 -24.45 2.84 2.56
CA SER A 137 -24.21 1.42 2.81
C SER A 137 -23.72 0.67 1.58
N LYS A 138 -22.71 1.23 0.92
CA LYS A 138 -22.14 0.64 -0.31
C LYS A 138 -20.68 0.97 -0.47
N MET A 139 -19.98 0.17 -1.27
CA MET A 139 -18.62 0.47 -1.68
C MET A 139 -18.67 1.43 -2.87
N VAL A 140 -17.87 2.48 -2.80
CA VAL A 140 -17.71 3.46 -3.86
C VAL A 140 -16.36 3.23 -4.53
N GLN A 141 -16.37 2.95 -5.84
CA GLN A 141 -15.15 2.77 -6.60
C GLN A 141 -14.46 4.12 -6.83
N LEU A 142 -13.21 4.24 -6.38
CA LEU A 142 -12.41 5.43 -6.64
C LEU A 142 -11.80 5.37 -8.03
N PHE A 143 -11.19 4.24 -8.36
CA PHE A 143 -10.67 4.02 -9.72
C PHE A 143 -10.48 2.53 -9.98
N LYS A 144 -10.43 2.22 -11.27
CA LYS A 144 -10.10 0.90 -11.76
C LYS A 144 -9.32 1.09 -13.05
N MET A 145 -8.07 0.66 -13.06
CA MET A 145 -7.25 0.73 -14.26
C MET A 145 -7.46 -0.51 -15.10
N ALA A 146 -7.48 -0.33 -16.42
CA ALA A 146 -7.56 -1.46 -17.32
C ALA A 146 -6.33 -2.34 -17.13
N LYS A 147 -6.53 -3.65 -17.06
CA LYS A 147 -5.41 -4.57 -17.04
C LYS A 147 -4.65 -4.46 -18.35
N ALA A 148 -3.33 -4.44 -18.25
CA ALA A 148 -2.49 -4.62 -19.41
C ALA A 148 -2.76 -6.02 -19.96
N ALA A 149 -3.04 -6.07 -21.22
CA ALA A 149 -3.33 -7.34 -21.88
C ALA A 149 -2.05 -8.20 -21.95
#